data_f0d6416849afc0721dcd24255fa024ad
#
_entry.id   f0d6416849afc0721dcd24255fa024ad
#
_cell.length_a   1.000
_cell.length_b   1.000
_cell.length_c   1.000
_cell.angle_alpha   90.00
_cell.angle_beta   90.00
_cell.angle_gamma   90.00
#
_symmetry.space_group_name_H-M   'P 1'
#
loop_
_entity.id
_entity.type
_entity.pdbx_description
1 polymer ?
#
loop_
_entity_poly.entity_id
_entity_poly.type
_entity_poly.pdbx_seq_one_letter_code
_entity_poly.pdbx_strand_id
1 'polypeptide(L)'
;YTMEQADGSEGMKPSLTIELDNVHAHYVRLEILDTFSKEMVGLSEVSVFMGSGWYCESEPDYTALLSNFEGWAGADGIYTVNLDGKDEKYGEEAKDARTFFVFSDTILSDVDPVTGLRSNVTMVNNTSALLTGKAADPAKMEFFYPGEDGTANIVPEPKLPATKHGKFIYYWLGDTFVSGDYLYVYALRIDSVEGVFGFAQIGVDLARYEIRGGEVDFDSLKIINDDNMRLCSASDAKRKWYFGGAVYQSTEQAGVQEPDGYVYVYGYEDLEGAGRRLVVARVRADQIEDFSCYEYLAADGSFLKEIPAKFLPLAEDIAPECSVTQITSGEHKGKFLFVNTHFTNTATIKASIADSPYSVFGDKTTIYVHDTCLSILGKGNNTYNAKAHPALSGKGEIIISYNVNGDDCFKYADIYRPRFLRLGNVKEAKGE
;
A
#
# COMPACT_ATOMS: atom_id res chain seq x y z
N TYR A 1 -7.60 -25.21 -28.06
CA TYR A 1 -8.59 -24.58 -27.19
C TYR A 1 -9.42 -23.59 -28.00
N THR A 2 -10.70 -23.46 -27.67
CA THR A 2 -11.61 -22.54 -28.36
C THR A 2 -12.24 -21.62 -27.33
N MET A 3 -12.11 -20.32 -27.55
CA MET A 3 -12.72 -19.28 -26.73
C MET A 3 -14.17 -19.02 -27.19
N GLU A 4 -15.07 -18.67 -26.30
CA GLU A 4 -16.42 -18.26 -26.67
C GLU A 4 -16.40 -16.95 -27.45
N GLN A 5 -17.33 -16.81 -28.41
CA GLN A 5 -17.49 -15.57 -29.13
C GLN A 5 -18.20 -14.53 -28.26
N ALA A 6 -17.66 -13.31 -28.17
CA ALA A 6 -18.37 -12.20 -27.57
C ALA A 6 -19.63 -11.88 -28.41
N ASP A 7 -20.78 -11.83 -27.79
CA ASP A 7 -22.06 -11.51 -28.42
C ASP A 7 -22.40 -10.01 -28.38
N GLY A 8 -21.52 -9.21 -27.77
CA GLY A 8 -21.70 -7.77 -27.63
C GLY A 8 -22.66 -7.34 -26.51
N SER A 9 -23.16 -8.29 -25.70
CA SER A 9 -23.98 -7.94 -24.55
C SER A 9 -23.15 -7.29 -23.44
N GLU A 10 -23.77 -6.35 -22.72
CA GLU A 10 -23.12 -5.67 -21.58
C GLU A 10 -22.78 -6.71 -20.49
N GLY A 11 -21.53 -6.69 -20.05
CA GLY A 11 -21.02 -7.62 -19.03
C GLY A 11 -20.47 -8.95 -19.53
N MET A 12 -20.61 -9.28 -20.82
CA MET A 12 -19.98 -10.49 -21.36
C MET A 12 -18.48 -10.27 -21.53
N LYS A 13 -17.69 -11.02 -20.76
CA LYS A 13 -16.22 -11.07 -20.84
C LYS A 13 -15.79 -12.49 -21.21
N PRO A 14 -15.69 -12.82 -22.52
CA PRO A 14 -15.20 -14.13 -22.90
C PRO A 14 -13.81 -14.37 -22.33
N SER A 15 -13.64 -15.44 -21.60
CA SER A 15 -12.34 -15.82 -21.03
C SER A 15 -12.08 -17.29 -21.27
N LEU A 16 -10.80 -17.64 -21.37
CA LEU A 16 -10.34 -19.02 -21.48
C LEU A 16 -9.17 -19.23 -20.53
N THR A 17 -9.32 -20.11 -19.58
CA THR A 17 -8.22 -20.57 -18.72
C THR A 17 -7.67 -21.88 -19.25
N ILE A 18 -6.36 -21.94 -19.43
CA ILE A 18 -5.65 -23.13 -19.87
C ILE A 18 -4.74 -23.57 -18.74
N GLU A 19 -4.99 -24.75 -18.17
CA GLU A 19 -4.11 -25.32 -17.15
C GLU A 19 -2.90 -25.99 -17.84
N LEU A 20 -1.70 -25.61 -17.39
CA LEU A 20 -0.44 -26.17 -17.84
C LEU A 20 0.20 -26.89 -16.65
N ASP A 21 0.08 -28.23 -16.59
CA ASP A 21 0.62 -29.00 -15.48
C ASP A 21 2.15 -28.86 -15.38
N ASN A 22 2.63 -28.20 -14.31
CA ASN A 22 4.04 -28.10 -13.90
C ASN A 22 5.04 -27.76 -15.02
N VAL A 23 4.67 -26.87 -15.93
CA VAL A 23 5.56 -26.44 -17.02
C VAL A 23 6.52 -25.36 -16.52
N HIS A 24 7.81 -25.65 -16.54
CA HIS A 24 8.85 -24.65 -16.37
C HIS A 24 9.20 -24.06 -17.73
N ALA A 25 8.89 -22.79 -17.96
CA ALA A 25 9.17 -22.10 -19.21
C ALA A 25 9.66 -20.68 -18.96
N HIS A 26 10.61 -20.22 -19.78
CA HIS A 26 11.05 -18.83 -19.81
C HIS A 26 10.14 -17.94 -20.66
N TYR A 27 9.40 -18.54 -21.58
CA TYR A 27 8.54 -17.84 -22.53
C TYR A 27 7.24 -18.62 -22.75
N VAL A 28 6.13 -17.90 -22.85
CA VAL A 28 4.86 -18.42 -23.32
C VAL A 28 4.56 -17.79 -24.67
N ARG A 29 4.31 -18.61 -25.69
CA ARG A 29 3.87 -18.15 -27.01
C ARG A 29 2.41 -18.48 -27.21
N LEU A 30 1.60 -17.45 -27.42
CA LEU A 30 0.22 -17.59 -27.85
C LEU A 30 0.17 -17.53 -29.37
N GLU A 31 -0.42 -18.52 -30.01
CA GLU A 31 -0.63 -18.58 -31.44
C GLU A 31 -2.13 -18.70 -31.72
N ILE A 32 -2.69 -17.67 -32.36
CA ILE A 32 -4.11 -17.63 -32.73
C ILE A 32 -4.24 -18.22 -34.12
N LEU A 33 -4.89 -19.37 -34.21
CA LEU A 33 -5.00 -20.14 -35.47
C LEU A 33 -6.21 -19.74 -36.30
N ASP A 34 -7.28 -19.31 -35.67
CA ASP A 34 -8.51 -18.89 -36.36
C ASP A 34 -9.28 -17.86 -35.52
N THR A 35 -10.16 -17.09 -36.16
CA THR A 35 -11.01 -16.08 -35.54
C THR A 35 -12.42 -16.15 -36.07
N PHE A 36 -13.39 -15.76 -35.27
CA PHE A 36 -14.80 -15.79 -35.67
C PHE A 36 -15.09 -14.85 -36.87
N SER A 37 -14.45 -13.70 -36.93
CA SER A 37 -14.66 -12.71 -38.02
C SER A 37 -13.76 -12.92 -39.22
N LYS A 38 -12.67 -13.67 -39.09
CA LYS A 38 -11.58 -13.82 -40.07
C LYS A 38 -10.88 -12.53 -40.48
N GLU A 39 -11.20 -11.40 -39.87
CA GLU A 39 -10.68 -10.09 -40.21
C GLU A 39 -9.81 -9.48 -39.12
N MET A 40 -10.22 -9.61 -37.88
CA MET A 40 -9.50 -9.07 -36.73
C MET A 40 -9.52 -10.02 -35.54
N VAL A 41 -8.45 -9.97 -34.76
CA VAL A 41 -8.33 -10.60 -33.45
C VAL A 41 -7.86 -9.55 -32.48
N GLY A 42 -8.48 -9.48 -31.33
CA GLY A 42 -8.02 -8.66 -30.21
C GLY A 42 -8.08 -9.50 -28.93
N LEU A 43 -7.05 -9.41 -28.12
CA LEU A 43 -7.04 -9.89 -26.77
C LEU A 43 -6.97 -8.67 -25.88
N SER A 44 -7.89 -8.54 -24.94
CA SER A 44 -7.85 -7.45 -23.97
C SER A 44 -6.80 -7.70 -22.90
N GLU A 45 -6.56 -8.98 -22.59
CA GLU A 45 -5.59 -9.38 -21.56
C GLU A 45 -5.12 -10.83 -21.78
N VAL A 46 -3.87 -11.10 -21.44
CA VAL A 46 -3.31 -12.44 -21.29
C VAL A 46 -2.60 -12.50 -19.95
N SER A 47 -3.13 -13.29 -19.03
CA SER A 47 -2.55 -13.50 -17.72
C SER A 47 -1.91 -14.89 -17.62
N VAL A 48 -0.73 -14.97 -17.06
CA VAL A 48 -0.02 -16.22 -16.77
C VAL A 48 0.02 -16.41 -15.26
N PHE A 49 -0.65 -17.48 -14.81
CA PHE A 49 -0.71 -17.81 -13.39
C PHE A 49 0.48 -18.65 -12.98
N MET A 50 1.01 -18.40 -11.79
CA MET A 50 2.08 -19.20 -11.22
C MET A 50 1.53 -20.48 -10.57
N GLY A 51 2.36 -21.51 -10.46
CA GLY A 51 2.00 -22.83 -9.92
C GLY A 51 1.54 -22.87 -8.45
N SER A 52 1.46 -21.73 -7.77
CA SER A 52 0.88 -21.58 -6.44
C SER A 52 -0.64 -21.51 -6.40
N GLY A 53 -1.31 -21.53 -7.56
CA GLY A 53 -2.77 -21.33 -7.63
C GLY A 53 -3.24 -19.88 -7.38
N TRP A 54 -2.31 -18.91 -7.31
CA TRP A 54 -2.64 -17.50 -7.20
C TRP A 54 -2.61 -16.82 -8.57
N TYR A 55 -3.53 -15.87 -8.79
CA TYR A 55 -3.53 -14.98 -9.94
C TYR A 55 -3.51 -13.52 -9.48
N CYS A 56 -2.96 -12.64 -10.31
CA CYS A 56 -2.97 -11.21 -10.07
C CYS A 56 -3.42 -10.49 -11.34
N GLU A 57 -4.45 -9.68 -11.22
CA GLU A 57 -5.02 -8.93 -12.33
C GLU A 57 -5.26 -7.46 -11.94
N SER A 58 -5.42 -6.59 -12.93
CA SER A 58 -5.79 -5.20 -12.72
C SER A 58 -7.17 -5.10 -12.09
N GLU A 59 -7.31 -4.19 -11.11
CA GLU A 59 -8.58 -3.89 -10.46
C GLU A 59 -9.06 -2.48 -10.88
N PRO A 60 -9.86 -2.38 -11.96
CA PRO A 60 -10.22 -1.10 -12.56
C PRO A 60 -11.19 -0.28 -11.72
N ASP A 61 -12.06 -0.92 -10.93
CA ASP A 61 -13.09 -0.22 -10.16
C ASP A 61 -12.48 0.60 -9.03
N TYR A 62 -11.55 0.02 -8.25
CA TYR A 62 -10.80 0.77 -7.24
C TYR A 62 -9.85 1.78 -7.86
N THR A 63 -9.27 1.50 -9.03
CA THR A 63 -8.46 2.46 -9.78
C THR A 63 -9.29 3.67 -10.21
N ALA A 64 -10.51 3.46 -10.69
CA ALA A 64 -11.44 4.52 -11.07
C ALA A 64 -11.89 5.36 -9.86
N LEU A 65 -12.03 4.74 -8.68
CA LEU A 65 -12.41 5.41 -7.43
C LEU A 65 -11.48 6.59 -7.09
N LEU A 66 -10.19 6.46 -7.41
CA LEU A 66 -9.16 7.47 -7.17
C LEU A 66 -8.74 8.24 -8.44
N SER A 67 -9.61 8.31 -9.44
CA SER A 67 -9.35 8.94 -10.73
C SER A 67 -10.22 10.19 -10.96
N ASN A 68 -10.23 11.12 -10.01
CA ASN A 68 -11.04 12.33 -10.08
C ASN A 68 -10.54 13.32 -11.13
N PHE A 69 -11.46 14.17 -11.60
CA PHE A 69 -11.20 15.21 -12.59
C PHE A 69 -11.16 16.62 -11.99
N GLU A 70 -11.49 16.77 -10.71
CA GLU A 70 -11.54 18.04 -9.99
C GLU A 70 -11.07 17.84 -8.54
N GLY A 71 -10.35 18.78 -7.98
CA GLY A 71 -9.85 18.76 -6.61
C GLY A 71 -8.77 17.70 -6.41
N TRP A 72 -9.03 16.67 -5.59
CA TRP A 72 -8.10 15.57 -5.36
C TRP A 72 -7.91 14.76 -6.64
N ALA A 73 -6.76 14.86 -7.28
CA ALA A 73 -6.54 14.32 -8.61
C ALA A 73 -5.39 13.30 -8.70
N GLY A 74 -4.75 12.97 -7.60
CA GLY A 74 -3.73 11.93 -7.51
C GLY A 74 -2.91 12.07 -6.24
N ALA A 75 -2.41 10.96 -5.73
CA ALA A 75 -1.57 10.91 -4.53
C ALA A 75 -0.71 9.65 -4.49
N ASP A 76 0.22 9.62 -3.55
CA ASP A 76 0.96 8.43 -3.18
C ASP A 76 0.77 8.05 -1.70
N GLY A 77 1.57 7.09 -1.19
CA GLY A 77 1.51 6.67 0.21
C GLY A 77 0.14 6.15 0.62
N ILE A 78 -0.52 5.34 -0.21
CA ILE A 78 -1.89 4.87 0.04
C ILE A 78 -1.89 3.81 1.12
N TYR A 79 -2.56 4.08 2.25
CA TYR A 79 -2.87 3.10 3.29
C TYR A 79 -4.36 3.12 3.59
N THR A 80 -4.89 2.02 4.08
CA THR A 80 -6.32 1.89 4.40
C THR A 80 -6.54 1.17 5.71
N VAL A 81 -7.59 1.57 6.42
CA VAL A 81 -8.04 0.92 7.65
C VAL A 81 -9.56 0.96 7.76
N ASN A 82 -10.17 -0.09 8.27
CA ASN A 82 -11.57 -0.04 8.68
C ASN A 82 -11.72 0.72 10.00
N LEU A 83 -12.62 1.70 10.07
CA LEU A 83 -12.80 2.51 11.28
C LEU A 83 -13.37 1.73 12.49
N ASP A 84 -13.85 0.49 12.28
CA ASP A 84 -14.20 -0.42 13.38
C ASP A 84 -13.00 -1.28 13.84
N GLY A 85 -11.85 -1.12 13.21
CA GLY A 85 -10.59 -1.77 13.53
C GLY A 85 -10.48 -3.23 13.11
N LYS A 86 -11.44 -3.76 12.30
CA LYS A 86 -11.48 -5.20 11.95
C LYS A 86 -10.75 -5.53 10.64
N ASP A 87 -9.56 -5.01 10.44
CA ASP A 87 -8.82 -5.18 9.18
C ASP A 87 -8.43 -6.63 8.89
N GLU A 88 -8.09 -7.40 9.90
CA GLU A 88 -7.68 -8.80 9.72
C GLU A 88 -8.86 -9.77 9.55
N LYS A 89 -10.09 -9.27 9.63
CA LYS A 89 -11.33 -10.01 9.38
C LYS A 89 -11.93 -9.69 8.01
N TYR A 90 -11.09 -9.58 7.00
CA TYR A 90 -11.56 -9.30 5.65
C TYR A 90 -12.27 -10.51 5.00
N GLY A 91 -13.13 -10.23 4.02
CA GLY A 91 -13.97 -11.22 3.38
C GLY A 91 -15.31 -11.46 4.08
N GLU A 92 -15.60 -10.81 5.21
CA GLU A 92 -16.94 -10.69 5.73
C GLU A 92 -17.60 -9.43 5.15
N GLU A 93 -18.76 -9.58 4.51
CA GLU A 93 -19.50 -8.44 3.96
C GLU A 93 -20.10 -7.60 5.11
N ALA A 94 -19.55 -6.42 5.34
CA ALA A 94 -20.17 -5.39 6.14
C ALA A 94 -20.76 -4.32 5.21
N LYS A 95 -22.08 -4.27 5.07
CA LYS A 95 -22.77 -3.28 4.22
C LYS A 95 -22.43 -1.84 4.62
N ASP A 96 -22.13 -1.63 5.89
CA ASP A 96 -21.83 -0.34 6.49
C ASP A 96 -20.33 -0.19 6.85
N ALA A 97 -19.44 -0.94 6.19
CA ALA A 97 -18.01 -0.79 6.36
C ALA A 97 -17.59 0.67 6.04
N ARG A 98 -16.71 1.21 6.87
CA ARG A 98 -16.16 2.56 6.70
C ARG A 98 -14.65 2.42 6.59
N THR A 99 -14.15 2.45 5.37
CA THR A 99 -12.73 2.33 5.08
C THR A 99 -12.12 3.71 4.94
N PHE A 100 -11.22 4.04 5.84
CA PHE A 100 -10.48 5.28 5.84
C PHE A 100 -9.17 5.10 5.07
N PHE A 101 -8.88 6.05 4.20
CA PHE A 101 -7.67 6.12 3.41
C PHE A 101 -6.79 7.26 3.91
N VAL A 102 -5.49 7.05 4.00
CA VAL A 102 -4.51 8.11 4.15
C VAL A 102 -3.59 8.13 2.93
N PHE A 103 -3.18 9.33 2.56
CA PHE A 103 -2.29 9.59 1.42
C PHE A 103 -1.17 10.49 1.87
N SER A 104 0.00 10.33 1.25
CA SER A 104 1.12 11.28 1.37
C SER A 104 1.00 12.40 0.33
N ASP A 105 2.06 12.74 -0.38
CA ASP A 105 2.02 13.83 -1.35
C ASP A 105 0.81 13.69 -2.29
N THR A 106 0.00 14.75 -2.30
CA THR A 106 -1.28 14.77 -3.02
C THR A 106 -1.34 15.93 -3.99
N ILE A 107 -1.68 15.63 -5.23
CA ILE A 107 -1.90 16.63 -6.29
C ILE A 107 -3.38 17.01 -6.29
N LEU A 108 -3.64 18.29 -6.01
CA LEU A 108 -4.94 18.92 -6.20
C LEU A 108 -4.91 19.64 -7.53
N SER A 109 -5.84 19.35 -8.44
CA SER A 109 -5.88 19.95 -9.78
C SER A 109 -7.22 19.72 -10.47
N ASP A 110 -7.47 20.50 -11.52
CA ASP A 110 -8.45 20.15 -12.54
C ASP A 110 -7.76 19.24 -13.57
N VAL A 111 -8.52 18.30 -14.12
CA VAL A 111 -8.05 17.36 -15.15
C VAL A 111 -9.02 17.39 -16.33
N ASP A 112 -8.52 17.68 -17.51
CA ASP A 112 -9.30 17.56 -18.73
C ASP A 112 -9.62 16.08 -19.02
N PRO A 113 -10.91 15.69 -19.08
CA PRO A 113 -11.30 14.28 -19.19
C PRO A 113 -10.98 13.66 -20.56
N VAL A 114 -10.67 14.47 -21.57
CA VAL A 114 -10.35 14.00 -22.92
C VAL A 114 -8.85 13.83 -23.11
N THR A 115 -8.06 14.80 -22.62
CA THR A 115 -6.62 14.83 -22.84
C THR A 115 -5.82 14.31 -21.65
N GLY A 116 -6.43 14.19 -20.45
CA GLY A 116 -5.75 13.85 -19.20
C GLY A 116 -4.80 14.95 -18.70
N LEU A 117 -4.84 16.15 -19.28
CA LEU A 117 -3.98 17.25 -18.87
C LEU A 117 -4.46 17.89 -17.59
N ARG A 118 -3.53 18.15 -16.68
CA ARG A 118 -3.76 18.88 -15.43
C ARG A 118 -3.68 20.38 -15.64
N SER A 119 -4.52 21.13 -14.91
CA SER A 119 -4.45 22.58 -14.74
C SER A 119 -4.71 22.93 -13.26
N ASN A 120 -4.39 24.18 -12.86
CA ASN A 120 -4.57 24.67 -11.49
C ASN A 120 -3.89 23.75 -10.43
N VAL A 121 -2.69 23.31 -10.72
CA VAL A 121 -1.99 22.28 -9.93
C VAL A 121 -1.43 22.84 -8.62
N THR A 122 -1.80 22.24 -7.51
CA THR A 122 -1.21 22.46 -6.17
C THR A 122 -0.84 21.11 -5.57
N MET A 123 0.19 21.05 -4.76
CA MET A 123 0.58 19.86 -4.01
C MET A 123 0.51 20.13 -2.51
N VAL A 124 -0.12 19.22 -1.77
CA VAL A 124 -0.11 19.14 -0.31
C VAL A 124 0.56 17.86 0.13
N ASN A 125 1.08 17.81 1.37
CA ASN A 125 1.93 16.69 1.78
C ASN A 125 1.16 15.51 2.35
N ASN A 126 -0.10 15.68 2.72
CA ASN A 126 -0.94 14.57 3.12
C ASN A 126 -2.44 14.93 3.06
N THR A 127 -3.25 13.94 2.73
CA THR A 127 -4.71 14.01 2.68
C THR A 127 -5.31 12.71 3.16
N SER A 128 -6.65 12.65 3.24
CA SER A 128 -7.36 11.42 3.52
C SER A 128 -8.65 11.31 2.73
N ALA A 129 -9.27 10.14 2.78
CA ALA A 129 -10.59 9.92 2.23
C ALA A 129 -11.33 8.83 3.02
N LEU A 130 -12.65 8.78 2.87
CA LEU A 130 -13.52 7.78 3.48
C LEU A 130 -14.40 7.14 2.42
N LEU A 131 -14.33 5.83 2.29
CA LEU A 131 -15.25 5.02 1.51
C LEU A 131 -16.32 4.41 2.43
N THR A 132 -17.58 4.65 2.13
CA THR A 132 -18.70 4.03 2.84
C THR A 132 -19.21 2.82 2.05
N GLY A 133 -19.21 1.64 2.68
CA GLY A 133 -19.47 0.35 2.04
C GLY A 133 -18.19 -0.25 1.44
N LYS A 134 -18.29 -1.50 0.94
CA LYS A 134 -17.14 -2.22 0.35
C LYS A 134 -17.05 -2.13 -1.18
N ALA A 135 -18.11 -1.64 -1.83
CA ALA A 135 -18.07 -1.45 -3.28
C ALA A 135 -17.26 -0.21 -3.63
N ALA A 136 -16.47 -0.30 -4.69
CA ALA A 136 -15.75 0.83 -5.27
C ALA A 136 -16.74 1.78 -5.98
N ASP A 137 -17.52 2.51 -5.19
CA ASP A 137 -18.55 3.44 -5.64
C ASP A 137 -18.08 4.89 -5.42
N PRO A 138 -17.74 5.65 -6.48
CA PRO A 138 -17.29 7.02 -6.34
C PRO A 138 -18.28 7.94 -5.61
N ALA A 139 -19.58 7.65 -5.68
CA ALA A 139 -20.61 8.42 -4.97
C ALA A 139 -20.57 8.24 -3.44
N LYS A 140 -19.81 7.26 -2.95
CA LYS A 140 -19.62 6.94 -1.52
C LYS A 140 -18.22 7.25 -1.04
N MET A 141 -17.39 7.88 -1.86
CA MET A 141 -16.06 8.31 -1.52
C MET A 141 -16.04 9.79 -1.19
N GLU A 142 -15.57 10.12 -0.01
CA GLU A 142 -15.41 11.50 0.46
C GLU A 142 -13.93 11.78 0.71
N PHE A 143 -13.42 12.91 0.17
CA PHE A 143 -12.01 13.29 0.31
C PHE A 143 -11.87 14.43 1.31
N PHE A 144 -10.84 14.37 2.16
CA PHE A 144 -10.55 15.35 3.20
C PHE A 144 -9.16 15.95 2.98
N TYR A 145 -9.14 17.24 2.70
CA TYR A 145 -7.98 18.11 2.62
C TYR A 145 -8.36 19.45 3.23
N PRO A 146 -8.28 19.59 4.59
CA PRO A 146 -8.81 20.73 5.33
C PRO A 146 -8.12 22.04 4.94
N GLY A 147 -8.69 23.17 5.43
CA GLY A 147 -8.29 24.53 5.11
C GLY A 147 -9.42 25.30 4.46
N GLU A 148 -9.45 26.64 4.60
CA GLU A 148 -10.50 27.48 4.04
C GLU A 148 -10.56 27.39 2.50
N ASP A 149 -9.41 27.14 1.87
CA ASP A 149 -9.25 26.93 0.43
C ASP A 149 -9.14 25.45 0.04
N GLY A 150 -9.30 24.51 0.99
CA GLY A 150 -9.19 23.07 0.77
C GLY A 150 -7.77 22.61 0.45
N THR A 151 -6.74 23.32 0.86
CA THR A 151 -5.33 23.02 0.53
C THR A 151 -4.45 22.69 1.74
N ALA A 152 -5.02 22.44 2.92
CA ALA A 152 -4.24 22.08 4.11
C ALA A 152 -4.03 20.56 4.23
N ASN A 153 -2.98 20.18 4.94
CA ASN A 153 -2.68 18.81 5.34
C ASN A 153 -3.63 18.33 6.46
N ILE A 154 -4.02 17.06 6.47
CA ILE A 154 -4.77 16.47 7.61
C ILE A 154 -3.89 16.31 8.84
N VAL A 155 -2.60 15.97 8.66
CA VAL A 155 -1.57 16.04 9.70
C VAL A 155 -0.72 17.28 9.40
N PRO A 156 -0.91 18.38 10.16
CA PRO A 156 -0.24 19.65 9.87
C PRO A 156 1.27 19.55 10.10
N GLU A 157 2.00 20.44 9.47
CA GLU A 157 3.45 20.51 9.59
C GLU A 157 3.91 20.61 11.04
N PRO A 158 4.97 19.88 11.45
CA PRO A 158 5.50 19.97 12.79
C PRO A 158 6.14 21.34 13.02
N LYS A 159 5.92 21.92 14.19
CA LYS A 159 6.54 23.20 14.58
C LYS A 159 8.00 23.00 15.01
N LEU A 160 8.81 22.44 14.12
CA LEU A 160 10.22 22.14 14.34
C LEU A 160 11.08 22.96 13.38
N PRO A 161 12.27 23.41 13.79
CA PRO A 161 13.20 24.03 12.87
C PRO A 161 13.71 22.99 11.85
N ALA A 162 13.86 23.39 10.61
CA ALA A 162 14.53 22.57 9.61
C ALA A 162 15.94 22.19 10.07
N THR A 163 16.45 21.06 9.56
CA THR A 163 17.83 20.67 9.83
C THR A 163 18.82 21.65 9.19
N LYS A 164 20.12 21.51 9.49
CA LYS A 164 21.18 22.37 8.93
C LYS A 164 21.17 22.45 7.40
N HIS A 165 20.68 21.41 6.73
CA HIS A 165 20.66 21.28 5.27
C HIS A 165 19.24 21.35 4.68
N GLY A 166 18.22 21.52 5.53
CA GLY A 166 16.82 21.57 5.17
C GLY A 166 16.26 22.97 5.01
N LYS A 167 15.07 23.05 4.47
CA LYS A 167 14.33 24.31 4.28
C LYS A 167 13.09 24.37 5.16
N PHE A 168 12.32 23.28 5.22
CA PHE A 168 11.12 23.12 6.06
C PHE A 168 10.83 21.65 6.31
N ILE A 169 10.14 21.36 7.40
CA ILE A 169 9.76 20.00 7.80
C ILE A 169 8.26 19.83 7.58
N TYR A 170 7.88 18.67 7.05
CA TYR A 170 6.50 18.26 6.83
C TYR A 170 6.32 16.78 7.15
N TYR A 171 5.08 16.30 7.08
CA TYR A 171 4.79 14.89 7.28
C TYR A 171 4.35 14.22 5.98
N TRP A 172 4.97 13.07 5.65
CA TRP A 172 4.33 12.01 4.91
C TRP A 172 3.65 11.05 5.89
N LEU A 173 2.66 10.31 5.41
CA LEU A 173 1.94 9.34 6.23
C LEU A 173 2.44 7.93 5.93
N GLY A 174 2.75 7.22 6.99
CA GLY A 174 2.99 5.78 6.98
C GLY A 174 1.70 5.01 7.21
N ASP A 175 1.82 3.74 7.64
CA ASP A 175 0.66 2.89 7.83
C ASP A 175 -0.24 3.38 8.97
N THR A 176 -1.51 2.97 8.88
CA THR A 176 -2.57 3.41 9.77
C THR A 176 -3.33 2.23 10.34
N PHE A 177 -3.81 2.35 11.56
CA PHE A 177 -4.54 1.30 12.26
C PHE A 177 -5.49 1.88 13.31
N VAL A 178 -6.47 1.09 13.74
CA VAL A 178 -7.41 1.45 14.80
C VAL A 178 -7.15 0.59 16.05
N SER A 179 -7.01 1.23 17.19
CA SER A 179 -6.92 0.55 18.49
C SER A 179 -7.80 1.26 19.52
N GLY A 180 -8.73 0.53 20.13
CA GLY A 180 -9.80 1.13 20.93
C GLY A 180 -10.69 2.03 20.07
N ASP A 181 -10.92 3.23 20.54
CA ASP A 181 -11.71 4.26 19.85
C ASP A 181 -10.82 5.29 19.12
N TYR A 182 -9.59 4.91 18.78
CA TYR A 182 -8.62 5.81 18.19
C TYR A 182 -8.08 5.29 16.86
N LEU A 183 -8.03 6.19 15.88
CA LEU A 183 -7.27 6.03 14.65
C LEU A 183 -5.84 6.50 14.90
N TYR A 184 -4.87 5.65 14.61
CA TYR A 184 -3.43 5.96 14.65
C TYR A 184 -2.86 5.98 13.25
N VAL A 185 -1.98 6.95 12.99
CA VAL A 185 -1.27 7.10 11.71
C VAL A 185 0.20 7.38 12.02
N TYR A 186 1.11 6.57 11.50
CA TYR A 186 2.53 6.91 11.58
C TYR A 186 2.82 8.13 10.71
N ALA A 187 3.39 9.17 11.32
CA ALA A 187 3.71 10.44 10.67
C ALA A 187 5.23 10.54 10.46
N LEU A 188 5.67 10.39 9.21
CA LEU A 188 7.06 10.39 8.82
C LEU A 188 7.55 11.83 8.70
N ARG A 189 8.45 12.29 9.58
CA ARG A 189 9.03 13.63 9.51
C ARG A 189 10.01 13.72 8.36
N ILE A 190 9.71 14.57 7.42
CA ILE A 190 10.49 14.78 6.20
C ILE A 190 11.07 16.20 6.24
N ASP A 191 12.36 16.32 6.02
CA ASP A 191 13.02 17.60 5.80
C ASP A 191 13.24 17.83 4.31
N SER A 192 12.78 18.96 3.79
CA SER A 192 13.06 19.39 2.42
C SER A 192 14.51 19.81 2.31
N VAL A 193 15.34 19.02 1.64
CA VAL A 193 16.78 19.23 1.50
C VAL A 193 17.18 19.41 0.03
N GLU A 194 18.36 19.99 -0.20
CA GLU A 194 18.95 20.00 -1.53
C GLU A 194 19.50 18.62 -1.90
N GLY A 195 19.29 18.19 -3.13
CA GLY A 195 19.79 16.90 -3.63
C GLY A 195 18.87 16.30 -4.71
N VAL A 196 19.24 15.13 -5.19
CA VAL A 196 18.54 14.46 -6.30
C VAL A 196 17.08 14.14 -5.95
N PHE A 197 16.82 13.75 -4.71
CA PHE A 197 15.47 13.43 -4.24
C PHE A 197 14.76 14.61 -3.58
N GLY A 198 15.47 15.66 -3.16
CA GLY A 198 14.90 16.86 -2.55
C GLY A 198 14.35 16.68 -1.13
N PHE A 199 14.51 15.52 -0.50
CA PHE A 199 14.01 15.21 0.83
C PHE A 199 14.91 14.25 1.62
N ALA A 200 14.76 14.27 2.95
CA ALA A 200 15.35 13.30 3.86
C ALA A 200 14.37 12.98 5.00
N GLN A 201 14.15 11.73 5.29
CA GLN A 201 13.40 11.32 6.48
C GLN A 201 14.27 11.50 7.73
N ILE A 202 13.76 12.23 8.71
CA ILE A 202 14.50 12.64 9.92
C ILE A 202 13.84 12.20 11.22
N GLY A 203 12.69 11.55 11.15
CA GLY A 203 11.98 11.06 12.32
C GLY A 203 10.70 10.33 11.96
N VAL A 204 10.04 9.78 12.97
CA VAL A 204 8.72 9.18 12.90
C VAL A 204 7.97 9.57 14.16
N ASP A 205 6.79 10.13 14.02
CA ASP A 205 5.85 10.40 15.09
C ASP A 205 4.59 9.57 14.92
N LEU A 206 3.67 9.63 15.88
CA LEU A 206 2.38 8.97 15.80
C LEU A 206 1.27 10.02 15.92
N ALA A 207 0.48 10.20 14.88
CA ALA A 207 -0.75 10.98 14.91
C ALA A 207 -1.89 10.12 15.41
N ARG A 208 -2.73 10.67 16.31
CA ARG A 208 -3.91 10.02 16.85
C ARG A 208 -5.13 10.90 16.69
N TYR A 209 -6.22 10.30 16.23
CA TYR A 209 -7.55 10.91 16.16
C TYR A 209 -8.55 10.09 16.96
N GLU A 210 -9.57 10.72 17.55
CA GLU A 210 -10.71 10.01 18.11
C GLU A 210 -11.67 9.58 16.98
N ILE A 211 -12.25 8.39 17.13
CA ILE A 211 -13.33 7.92 16.28
C ILE A 211 -14.64 8.11 17.04
N ARG A 212 -15.55 8.94 16.52
CA ARG A 212 -16.84 9.24 17.13
C ARG A 212 -17.96 8.88 16.18
N GLY A 213 -18.83 7.98 16.59
CA GLY A 213 -19.97 7.56 15.74
C GLY A 213 -19.55 6.89 14.42
N GLY A 214 -18.34 6.31 14.36
CA GLY A 214 -17.78 5.70 13.15
C GLY A 214 -17.14 6.71 12.18
N GLU A 215 -16.86 7.93 12.63
CA GLU A 215 -16.19 8.99 11.87
C GLU A 215 -14.95 9.47 12.58
N VAL A 216 -13.98 9.95 11.83
CA VAL A 216 -12.73 10.53 12.37
C VAL A 216 -13.01 11.96 12.79
N ASP A 217 -12.78 12.26 14.06
CA ASP A 217 -12.81 13.61 14.58
C ASP A 217 -11.46 14.30 14.35
N PHE A 218 -11.34 15.06 13.26
CA PHE A 218 -10.09 15.75 12.90
C PHE A 218 -9.67 16.80 13.92
N ASP A 219 -10.61 17.38 14.68
CA ASP A 219 -10.32 18.38 15.73
C ASP A 219 -9.67 17.73 16.97
N SER A 220 -9.74 16.41 17.08
CA SER A 220 -9.15 15.62 18.19
C SER A 220 -7.67 15.30 17.98
N LEU A 221 -7.04 15.75 16.90
CA LEU A 221 -5.66 15.40 16.56
C LEU A 221 -4.70 15.62 17.73
N LYS A 222 -3.96 14.57 18.05
CA LYS A 222 -2.82 14.60 18.96
C LYS A 222 -1.59 14.00 18.27
N ILE A 223 -0.49 14.73 18.26
CA ILE A 223 0.80 14.19 17.83
C ILE A 223 1.57 13.70 19.05
N ILE A 224 1.99 12.45 19.01
CA ILE A 224 2.87 11.80 19.98
C ILE A 224 4.26 11.74 19.34
N ASN A 225 5.19 12.53 19.89
CA ASN A 225 6.51 12.69 19.31
C ASN A 225 7.46 11.58 19.80
N ASP A 226 8.21 10.98 18.89
CA ASP A 226 9.33 10.07 19.22
C ASP A 226 10.61 10.87 19.47
N ASP A 227 10.69 11.53 20.64
CA ASP A 227 11.83 12.34 21.04
C ASP A 227 13.10 11.51 21.32
N ASN A 228 12.95 10.21 21.54
CA ASN A 228 14.04 9.28 21.86
C ASN A 228 14.51 8.48 20.65
N MET A 229 14.01 8.76 19.45
CA MET A 229 14.38 8.10 18.21
C MET A 229 14.24 6.56 18.28
N ARG A 230 13.13 6.10 18.81
CA ARG A 230 12.82 4.66 18.95
C ARG A 230 12.34 4.07 17.62
N LEU A 231 11.65 4.88 16.80
CA LEU A 231 11.08 4.45 15.51
C LEU A 231 11.92 4.88 14.30
N CYS A 232 12.92 5.73 14.51
CA CYS A 232 13.78 6.24 13.43
C CYS A 232 15.18 6.51 13.96
N SER A 233 16.21 6.12 13.21
CA SER A 233 17.60 6.47 13.52
C SER A 233 17.87 7.97 13.29
N ALA A 234 18.91 8.48 13.94
CA ALA A 234 19.41 9.81 13.64
C ALA A 234 19.77 9.97 12.15
N SER A 235 19.52 11.14 11.58
CA SER A 235 19.73 11.41 10.14
C SER A 235 21.19 11.28 9.69
N ASP A 236 22.15 11.47 10.62
CA ASP A 236 23.59 11.33 10.41
C ASP A 236 24.15 9.95 10.82
N ALA A 237 23.28 9.03 11.26
CA ALA A 237 23.70 7.68 11.64
C ALA A 237 24.24 6.91 10.44
N LYS A 238 25.31 6.14 10.65
CA LYS A 238 25.87 5.24 9.62
C LYS A 238 24.95 4.05 9.33
N ARG A 239 24.18 3.62 10.32
CA ARG A 239 23.17 2.59 10.23
C ARG A 239 21.82 3.26 10.38
N LYS A 240 20.98 3.15 9.38
CA LYS A 240 19.68 3.81 9.35
C LYS A 240 18.56 2.79 9.45
N TRP A 241 17.57 3.09 10.25
CA TRP A 241 16.32 2.34 10.32
C TRP A 241 15.14 3.28 10.45
N TYR A 242 13.99 2.84 9.94
CA TYR A 242 12.77 3.60 9.90
C TYR A 242 11.60 2.64 10.06
N PHE A 243 10.76 2.84 11.07
CA PHE A 243 9.55 2.06 11.33
C PHE A 243 8.29 2.84 10.92
N GLY A 244 7.13 2.16 10.85
CA GLY A 244 5.85 2.77 10.50
C GLY A 244 5.46 2.65 9.03
N GLY A 245 6.23 1.87 8.24
CA GLY A 245 5.93 1.62 6.83
C GLY A 245 4.89 0.53 6.58
N ALA A 246 4.61 -0.32 7.56
CA ALA A 246 3.51 -1.29 7.57
C ALA A 246 3.14 -1.66 9.00
N VAL A 247 1.89 -2.07 9.23
CA VAL A 247 1.38 -2.52 10.53
C VAL A 247 0.57 -3.80 10.35
N TYR A 248 0.77 -4.75 11.27
CA TYR A 248 -0.13 -5.88 11.47
C TYR A 248 -0.59 -5.91 12.92
N GLN A 249 -1.90 -5.99 13.14
CA GLN A 249 -2.48 -6.03 14.48
C GLN A 249 -2.89 -7.46 14.84
N SER A 250 -2.16 -8.11 15.76
CA SER A 250 -2.53 -9.40 16.33
C SER A 250 -3.44 -9.21 17.56
N THR A 251 -4.63 -8.63 17.32
CA THR A 251 -5.59 -8.26 18.38
C THR A 251 -6.98 -8.85 18.13
N GLU A 252 -7.78 -8.98 19.20
CA GLU A 252 -9.19 -9.36 19.07
C GLU A 252 -9.99 -8.32 18.26
N GLN A 253 -9.70 -7.03 18.46
CA GLN A 253 -10.35 -5.96 17.71
C GLN A 253 -10.10 -6.08 16.22
N ALA A 254 -8.88 -6.39 15.80
CA ALA A 254 -8.55 -6.62 14.41
C ALA A 254 -9.20 -7.86 13.80
N GLY A 255 -9.77 -8.73 14.60
CA GLY A 255 -10.48 -9.94 14.17
C GLY A 255 -9.59 -11.17 14.04
N VAL A 256 -8.39 -11.14 14.57
CA VAL A 256 -7.46 -12.28 14.59
C VAL A 256 -8.01 -13.39 15.48
N GLN A 257 -7.99 -14.66 14.99
CA GLN A 257 -8.57 -15.80 15.71
C GLN A 257 -7.78 -16.17 16.98
N GLU A 258 -6.45 -16.11 16.94
CA GLU A 258 -5.55 -16.41 18.07
C GLU A 258 -4.62 -15.21 18.29
N PRO A 259 -5.14 -14.09 18.83
CA PRO A 259 -4.36 -12.89 18.98
C PRO A 259 -3.35 -13.02 20.13
N ASP A 260 -2.14 -12.53 19.90
CA ASP A 260 -1.12 -12.42 20.96
C ASP A 260 -1.14 -11.07 21.68
N GLY A 261 -1.97 -10.13 21.19
CA GLY A 261 -2.20 -8.81 21.75
C GLY A 261 -1.13 -7.79 21.40
N TYR A 262 -0.27 -8.07 20.42
CA TYR A 262 0.73 -7.14 19.92
C TYR A 262 0.27 -6.45 18.63
N VAL A 263 0.76 -5.24 18.45
CA VAL A 263 0.82 -4.53 17.18
C VAL A 263 2.24 -4.66 16.64
N TYR A 264 2.41 -5.29 15.50
CA TYR A 264 3.67 -5.44 14.79
C TYR A 264 3.86 -4.27 13.85
N VAL A 265 4.96 -3.55 14.02
CA VAL A 265 5.29 -2.34 13.25
C VAL A 265 6.52 -2.62 12.42
N TYR A 266 6.31 -2.69 11.12
CA TYR A 266 7.38 -2.96 10.16
C TYR A 266 8.02 -1.67 9.67
N GLY A 267 9.24 -1.83 9.24
CA GLY A 267 10.03 -0.79 8.66
C GLY A 267 11.22 -1.36 7.92
N TYR A 268 12.19 -0.55 7.66
CA TYR A 268 13.39 -1.01 6.97
C TYR A 268 14.67 -0.55 7.67
N GLU A 269 15.69 -1.38 7.53
CA GLU A 269 17.07 -1.01 7.78
C GLU A 269 17.75 -0.72 6.45
N ASP A 270 18.32 0.48 6.30
CA ASP A 270 19.08 0.90 5.11
C ASP A 270 20.57 0.77 5.41
N LEU A 271 21.22 -0.13 4.70
CA LEU A 271 22.64 -0.37 4.81
C LEU A 271 23.34 0.24 3.60
N GLU A 272 24.19 1.20 3.84
CA GLU A 272 24.94 1.91 2.78
C GLU A 272 25.58 0.92 1.81
N GLY A 273 25.12 0.92 0.54
CA GLY A 273 25.60 0.04 -0.53
C GLY A 273 25.11 -1.41 -0.50
N ALA A 274 24.24 -1.81 0.46
CA ALA A 274 23.77 -3.18 0.60
C ALA A 274 22.24 -3.33 0.43
N GLY A 275 21.54 -2.27 0.05
CA GLY A 275 20.08 -2.27 -0.11
C GLY A 275 19.31 -2.16 1.20
N ARG A 276 17.99 -2.36 1.14
CA ARG A 276 17.09 -2.28 2.28
C ARG A 276 16.61 -3.64 2.71
N ARG A 277 16.45 -3.80 4.02
CA ARG A 277 15.99 -5.02 4.66
C ARG A 277 14.74 -4.74 5.48
N LEU A 278 13.75 -5.62 5.39
CA LEU A 278 12.56 -5.58 6.22
C LEU A 278 12.91 -5.93 7.67
N VAL A 279 12.52 -5.07 8.59
CA VAL A 279 12.69 -5.27 10.03
C VAL A 279 11.36 -5.06 10.75
N VAL A 280 11.23 -5.62 11.96
CA VAL A 280 9.99 -5.51 12.73
C VAL A 280 10.26 -5.12 14.17
N ALA A 281 9.42 -4.24 14.69
CA ALA A 281 9.22 -4.00 16.12
C ALA A 281 7.80 -4.44 16.49
N ARG A 282 7.54 -4.59 17.79
CA ARG A 282 6.20 -4.84 18.31
C ARG A 282 5.96 -4.05 19.59
N VAL A 283 4.70 -3.79 19.85
CA VAL A 283 4.25 -3.15 21.10
C VAL A 283 2.89 -3.74 21.51
N ARG A 284 2.60 -3.79 22.81
CA ARG A 284 1.27 -4.16 23.29
C ARG A 284 0.23 -3.13 22.80
N ALA A 285 -0.93 -3.58 22.38
CA ALA A 285 -1.97 -2.72 21.86
C ALA A 285 -2.43 -1.59 22.81
N ASP A 286 -2.31 -1.82 24.12
CA ASP A 286 -2.60 -0.86 25.19
C ASP A 286 -1.43 0.09 25.52
N GLN A 287 -0.26 -0.06 24.87
CA GLN A 287 0.96 0.70 25.13
C GLN A 287 1.51 1.42 23.88
N ILE A 288 0.68 1.56 22.84
CA ILE A 288 1.08 2.10 21.52
C ILE A 288 1.69 3.51 21.62
N GLU A 289 1.18 4.35 22.52
CA GLU A 289 1.65 5.74 22.69
C GLU A 289 2.95 5.85 23.53
N ASP A 290 3.41 4.77 24.14
CA ASP A 290 4.67 4.74 24.88
C ASP A 290 5.77 4.05 24.07
N PHE A 291 6.57 4.84 23.36
CA PHE A 291 7.64 4.31 22.52
C PHE A 291 8.73 3.56 23.32
N SER A 292 8.82 3.75 24.64
CA SER A 292 9.74 2.95 25.49
C SER A 292 9.29 1.51 25.67
N CYS A 293 8.03 1.19 25.35
CA CYS A 293 7.45 -0.16 25.42
C CYS A 293 7.67 -0.97 24.15
N TYR A 294 8.17 -0.35 23.05
CA TYR A 294 8.45 -1.06 21.81
C TYR A 294 9.61 -2.04 21.98
N GLU A 295 9.44 -3.20 21.40
CA GLU A 295 10.44 -4.28 21.39
C GLU A 295 10.84 -4.56 19.92
N TYR A 296 12.12 -4.76 19.67
CA TYR A 296 12.70 -4.92 18.35
C TYR A 296 13.23 -6.32 18.15
N LEU A 297 12.97 -6.93 17.01
CA LEU A 297 13.44 -8.27 16.69
C LEU A 297 14.94 -8.28 16.39
N ALA A 298 15.71 -8.90 17.26
CA ALA A 298 17.16 -9.05 17.15
C ALA A 298 17.53 -10.26 16.28
N ALA A 299 18.77 -10.26 15.78
CA ALA A 299 19.28 -11.29 14.87
C ALA A 299 19.26 -12.73 15.46
N ASP A 300 19.20 -12.89 16.77
CA ASP A 300 19.07 -14.17 17.45
C ASP A 300 17.61 -14.64 17.62
N GLY A 301 16.65 -13.86 17.11
CA GLY A 301 15.22 -14.15 17.19
C GLY A 301 14.55 -13.66 18.48
N SER A 302 15.26 -13.01 19.38
CA SER A 302 14.69 -12.42 20.60
C SER A 302 14.13 -11.02 20.35
N PHE A 303 13.08 -10.65 21.10
CA PHE A 303 12.58 -9.27 21.13
C PHE A 303 13.24 -8.50 22.28
N LEU A 304 13.85 -7.36 21.96
CA LEU A 304 14.59 -6.52 22.89
C LEU A 304 13.95 -5.12 22.98
N LYS A 305 13.89 -4.56 24.17
CA LYS A 305 13.44 -3.17 24.39
C LYS A 305 14.42 -2.12 23.86
N GLU A 306 15.71 -2.46 23.82
CA GLU A 306 16.72 -1.57 23.23
C GLU A 306 16.93 -1.92 21.77
N ILE A 307 17.31 -0.92 20.97
CA ILE A 307 17.65 -1.11 19.55
C ILE A 307 18.79 -2.14 19.48
N PRO A 308 18.58 -3.29 18.83
CA PRO A 308 19.59 -4.35 18.78
C PRO A 308 20.78 -3.92 17.94
N ALA A 309 21.95 -4.46 18.26
CA ALA A 309 23.16 -4.25 17.45
C ALA A 309 22.97 -4.73 16.00
N LYS A 310 22.12 -5.77 15.81
CA LYS A 310 21.68 -6.27 14.50
C LYS A 310 20.22 -6.68 14.60
N PHE A 311 19.39 -6.20 13.69
CA PHE A 311 18.04 -6.73 13.50
C PHE A 311 18.08 -8.09 12.80
N LEU A 312 17.05 -8.91 13.00
CA LEU A 312 16.77 -10.04 12.10
C LEU A 312 16.12 -9.51 10.82
N PRO A 313 16.77 -9.60 9.66
CA PRO A 313 16.12 -9.21 8.42
C PRO A 313 15.06 -10.25 8.03
N LEU A 314 13.83 -9.79 7.83
CA LEU A 314 12.71 -10.66 7.42
C LEU A 314 12.63 -10.80 5.90
N ALA A 315 13.08 -9.82 5.15
CA ALA A 315 13.23 -9.84 3.69
C ALA A 315 14.32 -8.84 3.28
N GLU A 316 14.89 -9.03 2.10
CA GLU A 316 15.92 -8.15 1.51
C GLU A 316 15.41 -7.50 0.22
N ASP A 317 16.10 -6.50 -0.31
CA ASP A 317 15.77 -5.80 -1.56
C ASP A 317 14.32 -5.28 -1.60
N ILE A 318 13.94 -4.57 -0.55
CA ILE A 318 12.59 -4.04 -0.38
C ILE A 318 12.50 -2.55 -0.69
N ALA A 319 11.28 -2.10 -1.00
CA ALA A 319 10.91 -0.69 -1.00
C ALA A 319 10.70 -0.18 0.45
N PRO A 320 10.80 1.14 0.71
CA PRO A 320 10.50 1.72 2.01
C PRO A 320 9.05 1.45 2.48
N GLU A 321 8.11 1.44 1.55
CA GLU A 321 6.72 1.12 1.78
C GLU A 321 6.39 -0.29 1.31
N CYS A 322 5.60 -0.98 2.12
CA CYS A 322 5.21 -2.37 1.90
C CYS A 322 3.97 -2.69 2.73
N SER A 323 3.56 -3.94 2.74
CA SER A 323 2.55 -4.45 3.67
C SER A 323 2.89 -5.86 4.13
N VAL A 324 2.44 -6.18 5.34
CA VAL A 324 2.40 -7.53 5.88
C VAL A 324 0.98 -7.77 6.39
N THR A 325 0.32 -8.80 5.86
CA THR A 325 -1.06 -9.12 6.21
C THR A 325 -1.27 -10.61 6.38
N GLN A 326 -2.19 -11.05 7.25
CA GLN A 326 -2.49 -12.46 7.43
C GLN A 326 -3.40 -12.95 6.30
N ILE A 327 -3.10 -14.12 5.74
CA ILE A 327 -3.94 -14.78 4.73
C ILE A 327 -5.09 -15.47 5.45
N THR A 328 -6.34 -15.08 5.13
CA THR A 328 -7.54 -15.55 5.86
C THR A 328 -8.20 -16.76 5.25
N SER A 329 -7.82 -17.17 4.03
CA SER A 329 -8.45 -18.30 3.31
C SER A 329 -7.45 -19.05 2.43
N GLY A 330 -7.90 -20.17 1.84
CA GLY A 330 -7.13 -20.97 0.90
C GLY A 330 -6.00 -21.79 1.51
N GLU A 331 -5.11 -22.31 0.66
CA GLU A 331 -4.01 -23.20 1.04
C GLU A 331 -3.02 -22.57 2.06
N HIS A 332 -2.85 -21.26 1.97
CA HIS A 332 -1.92 -20.51 2.82
C HIS A 332 -2.61 -19.83 4.01
N LYS A 333 -3.85 -20.21 4.34
CA LYS A 333 -4.58 -19.66 5.48
C LYS A 333 -3.75 -19.71 6.77
N GLY A 334 -3.71 -18.58 7.47
CA GLY A 334 -2.97 -18.41 8.73
C GLY A 334 -1.51 -17.98 8.52
N LYS A 335 -0.96 -18.09 7.31
CA LYS A 335 0.35 -17.54 6.95
C LYS A 335 0.27 -16.04 6.69
N PHE A 336 1.42 -15.43 6.54
CA PHE A 336 1.58 -13.98 6.34
C PHE A 336 2.08 -13.69 4.93
N LEU A 337 1.43 -12.77 4.26
CA LEU A 337 1.80 -12.27 2.94
C LEU A 337 2.54 -10.94 3.09
N PHE A 338 3.72 -10.86 2.53
CA PHE A 338 4.49 -9.64 2.36
C PHE A 338 4.39 -9.19 0.90
N VAL A 339 3.96 -7.94 0.68
CA VAL A 339 3.88 -7.32 -0.65
C VAL A 339 4.72 -6.07 -0.70
N ASN A 340 5.52 -5.92 -1.76
CA ASN A 340 6.32 -4.72 -1.99
C ASN A 340 6.67 -4.52 -3.47
N THR A 341 7.00 -3.30 -3.85
CA THR A 341 7.75 -3.04 -5.09
C THR A 341 9.18 -3.53 -4.92
N HIS A 342 9.70 -4.25 -5.90
CA HIS A 342 11.08 -4.77 -5.86
C HIS A 342 12.08 -3.62 -5.88
N PHE A 343 12.97 -3.56 -4.90
CA PHE A 343 13.85 -2.43 -4.58
C PHE A 343 13.08 -1.14 -4.25
N THR A 344 12.92 -0.24 -5.19
CA THR A 344 12.14 1.00 -5.07
C THR A 344 11.64 1.32 -6.47
N ASN A 345 11.72 2.22 -7.15
CA ASN A 345 11.26 2.64 -8.47
C ASN A 345 11.58 1.62 -9.59
N THR A 346 10.84 0.52 -9.64
CA THR A 346 10.95 -0.49 -10.70
C THR A 346 9.57 -0.78 -11.30
N ALA A 347 9.49 -1.66 -12.29
CA ALA A 347 8.22 -2.10 -12.85
C ALA A 347 7.61 -3.31 -12.11
N THR A 348 8.32 -3.89 -11.13
CA THR A 348 8.03 -5.22 -10.63
C THR A 348 7.47 -5.19 -9.21
N ILE A 349 6.30 -5.80 -9.02
CA ILE A 349 5.67 -6.01 -7.71
C ILE A 349 5.89 -7.48 -7.32
N LYS A 350 6.33 -7.70 -6.11
CA LYS A 350 6.63 -9.03 -5.56
C LYS A 350 5.86 -9.32 -4.29
N ALA A 351 5.62 -10.61 -4.08
CA ALA A 351 5.06 -11.15 -2.85
C ALA A 351 5.90 -12.31 -2.33
N SER A 352 5.86 -12.53 -1.03
CA SER A 352 6.41 -13.70 -0.37
C SER A 352 5.63 -14.05 0.89
N ILE A 353 5.79 -15.27 1.39
CA ILE A 353 4.98 -15.83 2.47
C ILE A 353 5.89 -16.24 3.64
N ALA A 354 5.39 -16.04 4.86
CA ALA A 354 6.02 -16.47 6.11
C ALA A 354 5.01 -17.17 7.01
N ASP A 355 5.50 -17.98 7.97
CA ASP A 355 4.67 -18.71 8.91
C ASP A 355 4.20 -17.87 10.11
N SER A 356 4.86 -16.75 10.40
CA SER A 356 4.47 -15.82 11.46
C SER A 356 4.78 -14.37 11.08
N PRO A 357 4.23 -13.36 11.78
CA PRO A 357 4.45 -11.95 11.46
C PRO A 357 5.90 -11.49 11.70
N TYR A 358 6.73 -12.30 12.32
CA TYR A 358 8.14 -12.01 12.63
C TYR A 358 9.09 -13.11 12.13
N SER A 359 8.65 -14.01 11.28
CA SER A 359 9.51 -14.99 10.60
C SER A 359 10.09 -14.42 9.32
N VAL A 360 11.23 -14.97 8.89
CA VAL A 360 11.83 -14.66 7.60
C VAL A 360 10.88 -15.09 6.49
N PHE A 361 10.59 -14.19 5.57
CA PHE A 361 9.76 -14.47 4.41
C PHE A 361 10.54 -15.34 3.41
N GLY A 362 9.85 -16.27 2.78
CA GLY A 362 10.39 -17.15 1.75
C GLY A 362 10.75 -16.42 0.46
N ASP A 363 11.00 -17.18 -0.59
CA ASP A 363 11.38 -16.65 -1.89
C ASP A 363 10.31 -15.68 -2.43
N LYS A 364 10.79 -14.56 -2.97
CA LYS A 364 9.93 -13.55 -3.56
C LYS A 364 9.47 -13.96 -4.94
N THR A 365 8.18 -14.02 -5.10
CA THR A 365 7.50 -14.29 -6.35
C THR A 365 7.07 -12.98 -7.01
N THR A 366 7.33 -12.81 -8.30
CA THR A 366 6.77 -11.70 -9.07
C THR A 366 5.29 -11.95 -9.29
N ILE A 367 4.44 -11.07 -8.77
CA ILE A 367 2.98 -11.15 -8.92
C ILE A 367 2.46 -10.24 -10.02
N TYR A 368 3.17 -9.14 -10.32
CA TYR A 368 2.78 -8.21 -11.37
C TYR A 368 4.01 -7.49 -11.94
N VAL A 369 3.95 -7.18 -13.22
CA VAL A 369 4.93 -6.32 -13.89
C VAL A 369 4.16 -5.22 -14.62
N HIS A 370 4.38 -3.98 -14.18
CA HIS A 370 3.79 -2.83 -14.83
C HIS A 370 4.40 -2.62 -16.22
N ASP A 371 3.58 -2.40 -17.23
CA ASP A 371 4.08 -2.05 -18.56
C ASP A 371 4.51 -0.58 -18.60
N THR A 372 5.83 -0.38 -18.52
CA THR A 372 6.42 0.96 -18.57
C THR A 372 6.32 1.65 -19.94
N CYS A 373 5.85 0.93 -20.97
CA CYS A 373 5.63 1.48 -22.30
C CYS A 373 4.23 2.07 -22.49
N LEU A 374 3.29 1.78 -21.58
CA LEU A 374 1.89 2.24 -21.67
C LEU A 374 1.68 3.70 -21.22
N SER A 375 2.73 4.48 -20.92
CA SER A 375 2.51 5.90 -20.66
C SER A 375 2.04 6.58 -21.93
N ILE A 376 0.99 7.39 -21.82
CA ILE A 376 0.40 8.21 -22.90
C ILE A 376 1.46 9.00 -23.69
N LEU A 377 2.64 9.16 -23.13
CA LEU A 377 3.73 9.99 -23.64
C LEU A 377 4.90 9.21 -24.25
N GLY A 378 4.84 7.89 -24.26
CA GLY A 378 5.97 7.06 -24.67
C GLY A 378 7.23 7.24 -23.82
N LYS A 379 7.12 7.90 -22.66
CA LYS A 379 8.20 8.05 -21.67
C LYS A 379 8.12 6.91 -20.68
N GLY A 380 9.27 6.37 -20.31
CA GLY A 380 9.37 5.36 -19.27
C GLY A 380 8.79 5.87 -17.97
N ASN A 381 7.98 5.04 -17.33
CA ASN A 381 7.50 5.24 -15.98
C ASN A 381 7.94 4.06 -15.12
N ASN A 382 7.78 4.19 -13.82
CA ASN A 382 8.11 3.15 -12.86
C ASN A 382 7.04 3.04 -11.78
N THR A 383 7.04 1.94 -11.04
CA THR A 383 6.13 1.75 -9.93
C THR A 383 6.86 1.88 -8.59
N TYR A 384 6.11 2.20 -7.56
CA TYR A 384 6.54 2.24 -6.17
C TYR A 384 5.34 2.05 -5.24
N ASN A 385 5.56 1.97 -3.94
CA ASN A 385 4.54 1.92 -2.90
C ASN A 385 3.55 0.75 -2.99
N ALA A 386 3.96 -0.39 -3.56
CA ALA A 386 3.06 -1.54 -3.62
C ALA A 386 2.76 -2.11 -2.24
N LYS A 387 1.48 -2.23 -1.88
CA LYS A 387 1.00 -2.77 -0.60
C LYS A 387 -0.41 -3.33 -0.67
N ALA A 388 -0.69 -4.31 0.20
CA ALA A 388 -2.00 -4.94 0.34
C ALA A 388 -2.93 -4.10 1.23
N HIS A 389 -4.23 -4.20 0.97
CA HIS A 389 -5.30 -3.50 1.67
C HIS A 389 -6.34 -4.49 2.20
N PRO A 390 -6.15 -5.10 3.38
CA PRO A 390 -7.14 -6.00 3.98
C PRO A 390 -8.52 -5.35 4.10
N ALA A 391 -8.58 -4.06 4.45
CA ALA A 391 -9.80 -3.30 4.57
C ALA A 391 -10.67 -3.28 3.30
N LEU A 392 -10.07 -3.40 2.12
CA LEU A 392 -10.75 -3.43 0.81
C LEU A 392 -10.97 -4.85 0.28
N SER A 393 -10.33 -5.85 0.89
CA SER A 393 -10.25 -7.21 0.35
C SER A 393 -11.50 -8.01 0.67
N GLY A 394 -11.90 -8.85 -0.29
CA GLY A 394 -12.96 -9.84 -0.13
C GLY A 394 -12.43 -11.20 0.35
N LYS A 395 -13.32 -12.20 0.42
CA LYS A 395 -12.94 -13.55 0.77
C LYS A 395 -12.13 -14.19 -0.37
N GLY A 396 -10.96 -14.73 -0.05
CA GLY A 396 -10.12 -15.43 -1.04
C GLY A 396 -9.32 -14.52 -1.95
N GLU A 397 -9.34 -13.21 -1.70
CA GLU A 397 -8.61 -12.22 -2.49
C GLU A 397 -7.92 -11.19 -1.61
N ILE A 398 -6.96 -10.51 -2.17
CA ILE A 398 -6.27 -9.39 -1.56
C ILE A 398 -6.18 -8.26 -2.58
N ILE A 399 -6.68 -7.09 -2.23
CA ILE A 399 -6.54 -5.87 -3.01
C ILE A 399 -5.17 -5.26 -2.72
N ILE A 400 -4.44 -4.93 -3.78
CA ILE A 400 -3.10 -4.34 -3.71
C ILE A 400 -3.12 -3.02 -4.44
N SER A 401 -2.60 -1.95 -3.84
CA SER A 401 -2.33 -0.71 -4.57
C SER A 401 -0.88 -0.59 -4.97
N TYR A 402 -0.61 0.21 -5.98
CA TYR A 402 0.71 0.72 -6.32
C TYR A 402 0.59 2.08 -7.00
N ASN A 403 1.67 2.85 -6.94
CA ASN A 403 1.75 4.11 -7.66
C ASN A 403 2.57 3.96 -8.94
N VAL A 404 2.24 4.79 -9.92
CA VAL A 404 3.03 5.02 -11.13
C VAL A 404 3.61 6.41 -11.06
N ASN A 405 4.91 6.57 -11.27
CA ASN A 405 5.58 7.86 -11.33
C ASN A 405 6.36 8.03 -12.64
N GLY A 406 6.59 9.28 -13.01
CA GLY A 406 7.32 9.66 -14.22
C GLY A 406 7.55 11.17 -14.27
N ASP A 407 8.32 11.63 -15.26
CA ASP A 407 8.82 13.02 -15.33
C ASP A 407 7.74 14.09 -15.42
N ASP A 408 6.55 13.78 -15.96
CA ASP A 408 5.49 14.75 -16.23
C ASP A 408 4.27 14.59 -15.28
N CYS A 409 4.48 14.17 -14.02
CA CYS A 409 3.39 13.92 -13.06
C CYS A 409 2.51 15.14 -12.77
N PHE A 410 3.06 16.36 -12.84
CA PHE A 410 2.29 17.59 -12.71
C PHE A 410 1.52 17.98 -13.98
N LYS A 411 1.79 17.33 -15.09
CA LYS A 411 1.17 17.64 -16.38
C LYS A 411 0.08 16.66 -16.78
N TYR A 412 0.28 15.36 -16.49
CA TYR A 412 -0.61 14.29 -16.94
C TYR A 412 -1.16 13.50 -15.76
N ALA A 413 -2.47 13.39 -15.71
CA ALA A 413 -3.17 12.70 -14.66
C ALA A 413 -3.04 11.16 -14.71
N ASP A 414 -2.58 10.59 -15.81
CA ASP A 414 -2.26 9.16 -15.92
C ASP A 414 -1.02 8.78 -15.07
N ILE A 415 -0.23 9.76 -14.69
CA ILE A 415 0.92 9.63 -13.80
C ILE A 415 0.56 10.18 -12.40
N TYR A 416 1.10 9.59 -11.35
CA TYR A 416 0.86 9.97 -9.94
C TYR A 416 -0.58 9.70 -9.47
N ARG A 417 -1.23 8.69 -10.03
CA ARG A 417 -2.50 8.14 -9.57
C ARG A 417 -2.30 6.73 -9.06
N PRO A 418 -2.93 6.36 -7.94
CA PRO A 418 -2.95 4.98 -7.47
C PRO A 418 -3.59 4.06 -8.49
N ARG A 419 -3.05 2.87 -8.62
CA ARG A 419 -3.62 1.77 -9.39
C ARG A 419 -3.79 0.58 -8.50
N PHE A 420 -4.78 -0.23 -8.78
CA PHE A 420 -5.10 -1.37 -7.95
C PHE A 420 -5.01 -2.68 -8.73
N LEU A 421 -4.66 -3.72 -8.00
CA LEU A 421 -4.60 -5.10 -8.45
C LEU A 421 -5.44 -5.95 -7.51
N ARG A 422 -5.94 -7.05 -8.02
CA ARG A 422 -6.58 -8.12 -7.27
C ARG A 422 -5.69 -9.35 -7.32
N LEU A 423 -5.20 -9.77 -6.17
CA LEU A 423 -4.49 -11.04 -5.99
C LEU A 423 -5.48 -12.04 -5.40
N GLY A 424 -5.76 -13.13 -6.08
CA GLY A 424 -6.75 -14.10 -5.67
C GLY A 424 -6.29 -15.55 -5.86
N ASN A 425 -7.06 -16.50 -5.31
CA ASN A 425 -6.85 -17.91 -5.50
C ASN A 425 -7.73 -18.41 -6.65
N VAL A 426 -7.13 -19.03 -7.67
CA VAL A 426 -7.84 -19.53 -8.86
C VAL A 426 -8.94 -20.54 -8.50
N LYS A 427 -8.75 -21.38 -7.50
CA LYS A 427 -9.73 -22.38 -7.08
C LYS A 427 -10.95 -21.73 -6.42
N GLU A 428 -10.74 -20.74 -5.57
CA GLU A 428 -11.83 -20.03 -4.90
C GLU A 428 -12.62 -19.15 -5.88
N ALA A 429 -11.95 -18.54 -6.86
CA ALA A 429 -12.62 -17.78 -7.91
C ALA A 429 -13.54 -18.62 -8.79
N LYS A 430 -13.26 -19.93 -8.93
CA LYS A 430 -14.10 -20.88 -9.67
C LYS A 430 -15.22 -21.50 -8.82
N GLY A 431 -15.27 -21.22 -7.52
CA GLY A 431 -16.27 -21.78 -6.60
C GLY A 431 -16.08 -23.29 -6.32
N GLU A 432 -14.88 -23.81 -6.50
CA GLU A 432 -14.47 -25.20 -6.21
C GLU A 432 -13.97 -25.39 -4.77
#